data_bf39d32547c7dbff85b498fd76f1eb99
#
_entry.id   bf39d32547c7dbff85b498fd76f1eb99
#
_cell.length_a   1.000
_cell.length_b   1.000
_cell.length_c   1.000
_cell.angle_alpha   90.00
_cell.angle_beta   90.00
_cell.angle_gamma   90.00
#
_symmetry.space_group_name_H-M   'P 1'
#
loop_
_entity.id
_entity.type
_entity.pdbx_description
1 polymer ?
#
loop_
_entity_poly.entity_id
_entity_poly.type
_entity_poly.pdbx_seq_one_letter_code
_entity_poly.pdbx_strand_id
1 'polypeptide(L)'
;MKNTKNFASRWGFILASVGSAVGMANVWGFPNKLGSNGGGAFLLIYLLFVFIFSYVGLPAEFAMGRHAATGTLGAYEKAWSTRGKGAGKAGGLLGWLPLAGSLCIAFGYAVIVTYILKALVDSLVGTLMTADTASWFGTFSSTPYSVIPYHIIVVVGTLLTLYLGAHSIEKTNKIMMPLFFIIFLILAVRVAMLPGVSEGYRFMFTPRWEALKDLMIWIWAMGQAFFSLSVTGSGMIVYGAYLSKDEDVVGVAQHTALFDTIAAVVAALVIIPACFSYGLDVGAGPSLLFVTLPTILQDIPMGRLFAIILYLAMIFAGVSSLQNMFEAVAESLLHKFPKLSRTAVLAILCVLCLGIGIFMEPISKWGPWMDLVSIYIIPIGATLGAISWFYVMKKDELLAAVNTGSKKERGALWYNVGRFVYVPLAVILCCVALFMHVAF
;
A
#
# COMPACT_ATOMS: atom_id res chain seq x y z
N MET A 1 -19.45 3.23 -27.77
CA MET A 1 -18.69 2.44 -26.77
C MET A 1 -18.97 3.02 -25.38
N LYS A 2 -19.55 2.23 -24.47
CA LYS A 2 -19.85 2.70 -23.11
C LYS A 2 -18.54 3.11 -22.42
N ASN A 3 -18.58 4.23 -21.71
CA ASN A 3 -17.47 4.83 -20.98
C ASN A 3 -16.78 3.78 -20.07
N THR A 4 -15.70 3.19 -20.52
CA THR A 4 -14.94 2.15 -19.83
C THR A 4 -14.00 2.73 -18.73
N LYS A 5 -14.12 4.02 -18.45
CA LYS A 5 -13.26 4.72 -17.49
C LYS A 5 -13.63 4.55 -16.02
N ASN A 6 -14.87 4.16 -15.70
CA ASN A 6 -15.34 4.06 -14.31
C ASN A 6 -15.46 2.61 -13.86
N PHE A 7 -15.32 2.37 -12.56
CA PHE A 7 -15.70 1.11 -11.93
C PHE A 7 -17.19 0.85 -12.14
N ALA A 8 -17.55 -0.40 -12.40
CA ALA A 8 -18.92 -0.79 -12.71
C ALA A 8 -19.86 -0.78 -11.49
N SER A 9 -19.29 -0.90 -10.27
CA SER A 9 -20.05 -1.00 -9.04
C SER A 9 -19.31 -0.39 -7.84
N ARG A 10 -20.07 0.04 -6.83
CA ARG A 10 -19.54 0.52 -5.54
C ARG A 10 -18.63 -0.51 -4.88
N TRP A 11 -19.07 -1.77 -4.81
CA TRP A 11 -18.26 -2.85 -4.24
C TRP A 11 -17.01 -3.14 -5.07
N GLY A 12 -17.10 -3.02 -6.40
CA GLY A 12 -15.93 -3.13 -7.27
C GLY A 12 -14.89 -2.05 -6.99
N PHE A 13 -15.32 -0.82 -6.78
CA PHE A 13 -14.45 0.27 -6.36
C PHE A 13 -13.85 0.00 -4.98
N ILE A 14 -14.66 -0.36 -3.97
CA ILE A 14 -14.18 -0.64 -2.61
C ILE A 14 -13.14 -1.76 -2.64
N LEU A 15 -13.41 -2.89 -3.31
CA LEU A 15 -12.48 -4.01 -3.41
C LEU A 15 -11.19 -3.64 -4.16
N ALA A 16 -11.28 -2.81 -5.20
CA ALA A 16 -10.09 -2.31 -5.88
C ALA A 16 -9.26 -1.38 -4.97
N SER A 17 -9.91 -0.46 -4.25
CA SER A 17 -9.24 0.45 -3.31
C SER A 17 -8.66 -0.31 -2.11
N VAL A 18 -9.38 -1.33 -1.60
CA VAL A 18 -8.86 -2.25 -0.58
C VAL A 18 -7.64 -2.99 -1.11
N GLY A 19 -7.71 -3.54 -2.33
CA GLY A 19 -6.56 -4.21 -2.94
C GLY A 19 -5.36 -3.29 -3.18
N SER A 20 -5.60 -2.00 -3.42
CA SER A 20 -4.52 -1.02 -3.48
C SER A 20 -3.87 -0.75 -2.11
N ALA A 21 -4.68 -0.68 -1.06
CA ALA A 21 -4.24 -0.43 0.30
C ALA A 21 -3.63 -1.70 0.93
N VAL A 22 -4.33 -2.84 0.81
CA VAL A 22 -3.87 -4.14 1.32
C VAL A 22 -2.68 -4.65 0.51
N GLY A 23 -1.50 -4.63 1.13
CA GLY A 23 -0.27 -5.03 0.48
C GLY A 23 0.77 -5.55 1.49
N MET A 24 2.03 -5.42 1.14
CA MET A 24 3.12 -5.79 2.05
C MET A 24 3.13 -4.94 3.32
N ALA A 25 2.58 -3.73 3.26
CA ALA A 25 2.39 -2.89 4.44
C ALA A 25 1.54 -3.56 5.53
N ASN A 26 0.52 -4.33 5.14
CA ASN A 26 -0.37 -5.04 6.07
C ASN A 26 0.20 -6.40 6.47
N VAL A 27 0.69 -7.16 5.48
CA VAL A 27 1.10 -8.55 5.69
C VAL A 27 2.45 -8.64 6.41
N TRP A 28 3.33 -7.69 6.19
CA TRP A 28 4.68 -7.68 6.75
C TRP A 28 4.97 -6.42 7.57
N GLY A 29 4.74 -5.23 7.00
CA GLY A 29 5.11 -3.97 7.63
C GLY A 29 4.40 -3.78 8.98
N PHE A 30 3.10 -3.97 9.02
CA PHE A 30 2.30 -3.79 10.24
C PHE A 30 2.66 -4.79 11.36
N PRO A 31 2.72 -6.12 11.13
CA PRO A 31 3.16 -7.05 12.17
C PRO A 31 4.57 -6.75 12.69
N ASN A 32 5.49 -6.43 11.79
CA ASN A 32 6.87 -6.07 12.15
C ASN A 32 6.92 -4.82 13.04
N LYS A 33 6.23 -3.74 12.64
CA LYS A 33 6.21 -2.49 13.42
C LYS A 33 5.45 -2.64 14.73
N LEU A 34 4.34 -3.38 14.74
CA LEU A 34 3.61 -3.67 15.97
C LEU A 34 4.48 -4.49 16.94
N GLY A 35 5.21 -5.48 16.43
CA GLY A 35 6.13 -6.30 17.20
C GLY A 35 7.27 -5.49 17.82
N SER A 36 7.88 -4.60 17.05
CA SER A 36 9.02 -3.78 17.46
C SER A 36 8.66 -2.58 18.33
N ASN A 37 7.40 -2.10 18.30
CA ASN A 37 7.01 -0.80 18.88
C ASN A 37 5.91 -0.92 19.96
N GLY A 38 5.94 -1.95 20.79
CA GLY A 38 5.13 -1.98 22.00
C GLY A 38 3.74 -2.62 21.89
N GLY A 39 3.49 -3.38 20.83
CA GLY A 39 2.31 -4.24 20.72
C GLY A 39 0.99 -3.45 20.77
N GLY A 40 0.14 -3.75 21.77
CA GLY A 40 -1.20 -3.16 21.88
C GLY A 40 -1.22 -1.63 21.99
N ALA A 41 -0.17 -0.99 22.53
CA ALA A 41 -0.08 0.47 22.56
C ALA A 41 0.09 1.06 21.15
N PHE A 42 0.98 0.46 20.33
CA PHE A 42 1.13 0.82 18.92
C PHE A 42 -0.18 0.64 18.16
N LEU A 43 -0.88 -0.48 18.36
CA LEU A 43 -2.18 -0.74 17.73
C LEU A 43 -3.19 0.37 17.99
N LEU A 44 -3.32 0.84 19.22
CA LEU A 44 -4.26 1.92 19.58
C LEU A 44 -3.92 3.23 18.87
N ILE A 45 -2.64 3.61 18.85
CA ILE A 45 -2.18 4.83 18.17
C ILE A 45 -2.39 4.69 16.64
N TYR A 46 -2.07 3.53 16.07
CA TYR A 46 -2.31 3.25 14.66
C TYR A 46 -3.79 3.42 14.28
N LEU A 47 -4.71 2.85 15.07
CA LEU A 47 -6.15 3.00 14.83
C LEU A 47 -6.62 4.46 14.91
N LEU A 48 -6.05 5.26 15.81
CA LEU A 48 -6.32 6.69 15.89
C LEU A 48 -5.93 7.40 14.58
N PHE A 49 -4.73 7.15 14.05
CA PHE A 49 -4.28 7.77 12.81
C PHE A 49 -5.05 7.25 11.59
N VAL A 50 -5.37 5.97 11.52
CA VAL A 50 -6.24 5.42 10.46
C VAL A 50 -7.60 6.13 10.46
N PHE A 51 -8.19 6.35 11.64
CA PHE A 51 -9.45 7.09 11.75
C PHE A 51 -9.33 8.51 11.19
N ILE A 52 -8.27 9.26 11.56
CA ILE A 52 -8.05 10.63 11.07
C ILE A 52 -7.85 10.62 9.55
N PHE A 53 -6.98 9.75 9.05
CA PHE A 53 -6.61 9.75 7.61
C PHE A 53 -7.72 9.21 6.72
N SER A 54 -8.52 8.26 7.19
CA SER A 54 -9.71 7.78 6.48
C SER A 54 -10.85 8.81 6.44
N TYR A 55 -10.89 9.72 7.41
CA TYR A 55 -11.90 10.77 7.45
C TYR A 55 -11.55 11.95 6.56
N VAL A 56 -10.25 12.29 6.38
CA VAL A 56 -9.83 13.51 5.68
C VAL A 56 -8.84 13.25 4.54
N GLY A 57 -7.73 12.55 4.79
CA GLY A 57 -6.65 12.40 3.82
C GLY A 57 -7.06 11.59 2.59
N LEU A 58 -7.50 10.36 2.80
CA LEU A 58 -7.92 9.46 1.73
C LEU A 58 -9.14 9.99 0.94
N PRO A 59 -10.20 10.54 1.60
CA PRO A 59 -11.29 11.17 0.86
C PRO A 59 -10.86 12.37 0.03
N ALA A 60 -9.88 13.16 0.48
CA ALA A 60 -9.36 14.28 -0.30
C ALA A 60 -8.70 13.78 -1.60
N GLU A 61 -7.86 12.74 -1.55
CA GLU A 61 -7.26 12.16 -2.76
C GLU A 61 -8.33 11.59 -3.72
N PHE A 62 -9.31 10.84 -3.22
CA PHE A 62 -10.42 10.35 -4.05
C PHE A 62 -11.23 11.50 -4.66
N ALA A 63 -11.55 12.54 -3.89
CA ALA A 63 -12.29 13.69 -4.37
C ALA A 63 -11.52 14.43 -5.46
N MET A 64 -10.19 14.57 -5.31
CA MET A 64 -9.36 15.26 -6.29
C MET A 64 -9.26 14.50 -7.60
N GLY A 65 -9.05 13.19 -7.56
CA GLY A 65 -9.07 12.33 -8.74
C GLY A 65 -10.40 12.41 -9.49
N ARG A 66 -11.51 12.29 -8.77
CA ARG A 66 -12.85 12.41 -9.34
C ARG A 66 -13.16 13.82 -9.93
N HIS A 67 -12.74 14.86 -9.21
CA HIS A 67 -12.93 16.24 -9.66
C HIS A 67 -12.13 16.56 -10.92
N ALA A 68 -10.91 16.07 -11.02
CA ALA A 68 -10.07 16.22 -12.20
C ALA A 68 -10.42 15.24 -13.33
N ALA A 69 -11.13 14.15 -13.04
CA ALA A 69 -11.43 13.04 -13.95
C ALA A 69 -10.18 12.45 -14.62
N THR A 70 -9.05 12.46 -13.91
CA THR A 70 -7.75 11.96 -14.36
C THR A 70 -6.83 11.67 -13.17
N GLY A 71 -5.66 11.05 -13.45
CA GLY A 71 -4.65 10.73 -12.44
C GLY A 71 -3.93 11.93 -11.85
N THR A 72 -2.79 11.67 -11.24
CA THR A 72 -2.03 12.59 -10.40
C THR A 72 -1.73 13.93 -11.05
N LEU A 73 -1.15 13.95 -12.26
CA LEU A 73 -0.72 15.20 -12.91
C LEU A 73 -1.88 16.17 -13.11
N GLY A 74 -3.01 15.70 -13.64
CA GLY A 74 -4.17 16.53 -13.87
C GLY A 74 -4.89 16.95 -12.60
N ALA A 75 -4.86 16.11 -11.53
CA ALA A 75 -5.41 16.48 -10.24
C ALA A 75 -4.67 17.67 -9.60
N TYR A 76 -3.33 17.66 -9.64
CA TYR A 76 -2.51 18.79 -9.17
C TYR A 76 -2.72 20.03 -10.02
N GLU A 77 -2.73 19.89 -11.36
CA GLU A 77 -2.99 20.99 -12.27
C GLU A 77 -4.38 21.63 -11.97
N LYS A 78 -5.40 20.81 -11.78
CA LYS A 78 -6.75 21.25 -11.46
C LYS A 78 -6.83 21.96 -10.12
N ALA A 79 -6.26 21.42 -9.06
CA ALA A 79 -6.24 22.03 -7.74
C ALA A 79 -5.58 23.41 -7.74
N TRP A 80 -4.40 23.50 -8.34
CA TRP A 80 -3.63 24.75 -8.40
C TRP A 80 -4.24 25.77 -9.36
N SER A 81 -4.97 25.34 -10.41
CA SER A 81 -5.65 26.23 -11.34
C SER A 81 -6.72 27.10 -10.67
N THR A 82 -7.20 26.72 -9.48
CA THR A 82 -8.11 27.55 -8.67
C THR A 82 -7.48 28.89 -8.25
N ARG A 83 -6.15 29.00 -8.30
CA ARG A 83 -5.37 30.24 -8.06
C ARG A 83 -4.94 30.95 -9.33
N GLY A 84 -5.31 30.43 -10.50
CA GLY A 84 -5.00 31.01 -11.80
C GLY A 84 -4.25 30.04 -12.74
N LYS A 85 -4.25 30.37 -14.04
CA LYS A 85 -3.67 29.50 -15.09
C LYS A 85 -2.16 29.22 -14.88
N GLY A 86 -1.40 30.22 -14.44
CA GLY A 86 0.03 30.05 -14.16
C GLY A 86 0.27 29.08 -12.99
N ALA A 87 -0.52 29.20 -11.92
CA ALA A 87 -0.46 28.28 -10.79
C ALA A 87 -0.83 26.85 -11.23
N GLY A 88 -1.83 26.64 -12.07
CA GLY A 88 -2.18 25.33 -12.60
C GLY A 88 -1.01 24.63 -13.29
N LYS A 89 -0.24 25.34 -14.14
CA LYS A 89 0.96 24.79 -14.77
C LYS A 89 2.02 24.37 -13.75
N ALA A 90 2.23 25.19 -12.69
CA ALA A 90 3.16 24.86 -11.61
C ALA A 90 2.67 23.62 -10.84
N GLY A 91 1.37 23.51 -10.54
CA GLY A 91 0.78 22.33 -9.92
C GLY A 91 1.01 21.06 -10.76
N GLY A 92 0.74 21.13 -12.06
CA GLY A 92 1.01 20.00 -12.96
C GLY A 92 2.49 19.59 -13.01
N LEU A 93 3.43 20.53 -12.85
CA LEU A 93 4.86 20.23 -12.73
C LEU A 93 5.18 19.56 -11.39
N LEU A 94 4.65 20.10 -10.29
CA LEU A 94 4.87 19.54 -8.95
C LEU A 94 4.29 18.14 -8.80
N GLY A 95 3.19 17.81 -9.49
CA GLY A 95 2.59 16.48 -9.51
C GLY A 95 3.49 15.36 -10.03
N TRP A 96 4.57 15.71 -10.75
CA TRP A 96 5.57 14.70 -11.19
C TRP A 96 6.32 14.08 -10.02
N LEU A 97 6.50 14.78 -8.89
CA LEU A 97 7.21 14.26 -7.75
C LEU A 97 6.48 13.08 -7.08
N PRO A 98 5.21 13.20 -6.63
CA PRO A 98 4.48 12.06 -6.09
C PRO A 98 4.23 10.95 -7.13
N LEU A 99 4.11 11.32 -8.42
CA LEU A 99 3.99 10.33 -9.49
C LEU A 99 5.27 9.52 -9.67
N ALA A 100 6.43 10.17 -9.65
CA ALA A 100 7.73 9.49 -9.64
C ALA A 100 7.89 8.61 -8.41
N GLY A 101 7.39 9.04 -7.24
CA GLY A 101 7.33 8.23 -6.04
C GLY A 101 6.57 6.93 -6.25
N SER A 102 5.39 6.98 -6.87
CA SER A 102 4.60 5.78 -7.21
C SER A 102 5.35 4.84 -8.16
N LEU A 103 6.09 5.36 -9.12
CA LEU A 103 6.89 4.56 -10.04
C LEU A 103 8.11 3.94 -9.34
N CYS A 104 8.83 4.74 -8.56
CA CYS A 104 10.02 4.27 -7.85
C CYS A 104 9.71 3.20 -6.80
N ILE A 105 8.58 3.35 -6.08
CA ILE A 105 8.17 2.30 -5.14
C ILE A 105 7.73 1.04 -5.89
N ALA A 106 7.07 1.16 -7.05
CA ALA A 106 6.67 0.01 -7.86
C ALA A 106 7.86 -0.86 -8.27
N PHE A 107 9.01 -0.27 -8.60
CA PHE A 107 10.22 -1.01 -8.94
C PHE A 107 10.71 -1.90 -7.77
N GLY A 108 10.89 -1.32 -6.59
CA GLY A 108 11.31 -2.09 -5.41
C GLY A 108 10.25 -3.07 -4.92
N TYR A 109 8.99 -2.69 -5.04
CA TYR A 109 7.87 -3.54 -4.65
C TYR A 109 7.74 -4.77 -5.55
N ALA A 110 7.98 -4.63 -6.87
CA ALA A 110 8.01 -5.75 -7.82
C ALA A 110 9.07 -6.78 -7.43
N VAL A 111 10.24 -6.36 -6.92
CA VAL A 111 11.30 -7.27 -6.45
C VAL A 111 10.80 -8.12 -5.27
N ILE A 112 10.16 -7.52 -4.27
CA ILE A 112 9.63 -8.30 -3.12
C ILE A 112 8.52 -9.26 -3.54
N VAL A 113 7.63 -8.83 -4.45
CA VAL A 113 6.59 -9.72 -5.00
C VAL A 113 7.22 -10.87 -5.80
N THR A 114 8.34 -10.63 -6.45
CA THR A 114 9.13 -11.65 -7.14
C THR A 114 9.68 -12.70 -6.16
N TYR A 115 10.20 -12.27 -5.02
CA TYR A 115 10.65 -13.19 -3.96
C TYR A 115 9.50 -14.03 -3.40
N ILE A 116 8.32 -13.42 -3.25
CA ILE A 116 7.10 -14.13 -2.81
C ILE A 116 6.68 -15.16 -3.85
N LEU A 117 6.75 -14.83 -5.15
CA LEU A 117 6.45 -15.78 -6.22
C LEU A 117 7.43 -16.96 -6.23
N LYS A 118 8.73 -16.69 -6.02
CA LYS A 118 9.71 -17.75 -5.86
C LYS A 118 9.39 -18.65 -4.67
N ALA A 119 9.08 -18.07 -3.50
CA ALA A 119 8.68 -18.81 -2.32
C ALA A 119 7.42 -19.65 -2.55
N LEU A 120 6.44 -19.14 -3.29
CA LEU A 120 5.25 -19.89 -3.70
C LEU A 120 5.62 -21.11 -4.57
N VAL A 121 6.46 -20.90 -5.58
CA VAL A 121 6.90 -21.99 -6.47
C VAL A 121 7.71 -23.04 -5.72
N ASP A 122 8.64 -22.62 -4.86
CA ASP A 122 9.44 -23.54 -4.04
C ASP A 122 8.58 -24.31 -3.00
N SER A 123 7.48 -23.69 -2.55
CA SER A 123 6.46 -24.39 -1.74
C SER A 123 5.69 -25.42 -2.56
N LEU A 124 5.29 -25.07 -3.80
CA LEU A 124 4.59 -25.97 -4.72
C LEU A 124 5.44 -27.19 -5.14
N VAL A 125 6.72 -26.96 -5.38
CA VAL A 125 7.67 -28.05 -5.70
C VAL A 125 8.03 -28.85 -4.45
N GLY A 126 8.05 -28.22 -3.27
CA GLY A 126 8.40 -28.83 -1.98
C GLY A 126 9.82 -28.53 -1.51
N THR A 127 10.63 -27.86 -2.30
CA THR A 127 12.03 -27.51 -1.95
C THR A 127 12.12 -26.63 -0.72
N LEU A 128 11.15 -25.69 -0.55
CA LEU A 128 11.11 -24.83 0.64
C LEU A 128 10.90 -25.63 1.94
N MET A 129 10.26 -26.79 1.88
CA MET A 129 9.95 -27.61 3.08
C MET A 129 11.15 -28.37 3.64
N THR A 130 12.24 -28.48 2.88
CA THR A 130 13.44 -29.23 3.27
C THR A 130 14.70 -28.36 3.28
N ALA A 131 14.60 -27.12 2.83
CA ALA A 131 15.72 -26.18 2.77
C ALA A 131 16.06 -25.61 4.17
N ASP A 132 17.34 -25.32 4.42
CA ASP A 132 17.70 -24.37 5.46
C ASP A 132 17.22 -22.96 5.02
N THR A 133 16.26 -22.41 5.72
CA THR A 133 15.53 -21.22 5.31
C THR A 133 16.42 -19.99 5.18
N ALA A 134 17.41 -19.85 6.06
CA ALA A 134 18.35 -18.73 6.05
C ALA A 134 19.29 -18.81 4.84
N SER A 135 19.86 -19.98 4.59
CA SER A 135 20.71 -20.22 3.41
C SER A 135 19.91 -20.12 2.12
N TRP A 136 18.69 -20.63 2.10
CA TRP A 136 17.79 -20.56 0.95
C TRP A 136 17.49 -19.11 0.58
N PHE A 137 17.05 -18.29 1.54
CA PHE A 137 16.79 -16.87 1.31
C PHE A 137 18.07 -16.10 0.98
N GLY A 138 19.14 -16.31 1.76
CA GLY A 138 20.43 -15.65 1.56
C GLY A 138 21.01 -15.90 0.17
N THR A 139 20.90 -17.12 -0.34
CA THR A 139 21.43 -17.48 -1.66
C THR A 139 20.77 -16.72 -2.79
N PHE A 140 19.43 -16.78 -2.91
CA PHE A 140 18.79 -16.12 -4.05
C PHE A 140 18.67 -14.59 -3.89
N SER A 141 18.56 -14.09 -2.66
CA SER A 141 18.44 -12.64 -2.40
C SER A 141 19.78 -11.90 -2.51
N SER A 142 20.90 -12.59 -2.44
CA SER A 142 22.23 -12.00 -2.62
C SER A 142 22.82 -12.21 -4.03
N THR A 143 22.35 -13.22 -4.76
CA THR A 143 22.87 -13.56 -6.09
C THR A 143 22.19 -12.70 -7.16
N PRO A 144 22.92 -11.84 -7.89
CA PRO A 144 22.35 -11.06 -8.97
C PRO A 144 21.72 -11.96 -10.04
N TYR A 145 20.60 -11.52 -10.59
CA TYR A 145 19.89 -12.18 -11.70
C TYR A 145 19.30 -13.56 -11.40
N SER A 146 19.25 -13.96 -10.13
CA SER A 146 18.77 -15.29 -9.73
C SER A 146 17.26 -15.47 -9.86
N VAL A 147 16.48 -14.38 -9.85
CA VAL A 147 15.03 -14.39 -9.84
C VAL A 147 14.38 -13.75 -11.06
N ILE A 148 15.14 -13.46 -12.12
CA ILE A 148 14.64 -12.84 -13.37
C ILE A 148 13.36 -13.51 -13.92
N PRO A 149 13.25 -14.85 -14.04
CA PRO A 149 12.03 -15.47 -14.59
C PRO A 149 10.78 -15.11 -13.77
N TYR A 150 10.90 -15.11 -12.45
CA TYR A 150 9.81 -14.72 -11.54
C TYR A 150 9.49 -13.23 -11.64
N HIS A 151 10.53 -12.38 -11.82
CA HIS A 151 10.39 -10.94 -11.98
C HIS A 151 9.61 -10.60 -13.26
N ILE A 152 9.94 -11.24 -14.36
CA ILE A 152 9.20 -11.09 -15.63
C ILE A 152 7.74 -11.50 -15.44
N ILE A 153 7.46 -12.63 -14.79
CA ILE A 153 6.10 -13.10 -14.56
C ILE A 153 5.31 -12.09 -13.72
N VAL A 154 5.89 -11.56 -12.64
CA VAL A 154 5.23 -10.57 -11.77
C VAL A 154 4.92 -9.29 -12.53
N VAL A 155 5.91 -8.71 -13.21
CA VAL A 155 5.74 -7.42 -13.89
C VAL A 155 4.78 -7.56 -15.06
N VAL A 156 5.02 -8.51 -15.97
CA VAL A 156 4.17 -8.73 -17.15
C VAL A 156 2.76 -9.15 -16.71
N GLY A 157 2.64 -10.08 -15.77
CA GLY A 157 1.36 -10.54 -15.25
C GLY A 157 0.54 -9.39 -14.65
N THR A 158 1.17 -8.53 -13.83
CA THR A 158 0.49 -7.34 -13.27
C THR A 158 0.05 -6.38 -14.38
N LEU A 159 0.92 -6.03 -15.32
CA LEU A 159 0.60 -5.10 -16.41
C LEU A 159 -0.50 -5.64 -17.35
N LEU A 160 -0.57 -6.95 -17.56
CA LEU A 160 -1.66 -7.57 -18.31
C LEU A 160 -3.02 -7.38 -17.61
N THR A 161 -3.05 -7.39 -16.28
CA THR A 161 -4.29 -7.10 -15.51
C THR A 161 -4.72 -5.63 -15.62
N LEU A 162 -3.88 -4.74 -16.14
CA LEU A 162 -4.19 -3.33 -16.33
C LEU A 162 -4.66 -3.01 -17.77
N TYR A 163 -4.66 -3.97 -18.66
CA TYR A 163 -4.89 -3.74 -20.10
C TYR A 163 -6.21 -2.99 -20.39
N LEU A 164 -7.28 -3.31 -19.68
CA LEU A 164 -8.59 -2.67 -19.81
C LEU A 164 -8.85 -1.56 -18.75
N GLY A 165 -7.83 -1.11 -18.02
CA GLY A 165 -7.94 -0.07 -16.99
C GLY A 165 -8.84 -0.47 -15.83
N ALA A 166 -9.69 0.44 -15.36
CA ALA A 166 -10.56 0.24 -14.20
C ALA A 166 -11.36 -1.07 -14.26
N HIS A 167 -11.83 -1.50 -15.43
CA HIS A 167 -12.60 -2.73 -15.57
C HIS A 167 -11.80 -3.99 -15.25
N SER A 168 -10.55 -4.07 -15.72
CA SER A 168 -9.65 -5.20 -15.39
C SER A 168 -9.28 -5.19 -13.91
N ILE A 169 -8.96 -4.04 -13.36
CA ILE A 169 -8.63 -3.85 -11.93
C ILE A 169 -9.80 -4.33 -11.07
N GLU A 170 -11.03 -3.89 -11.39
CA GLU A 170 -12.23 -4.32 -10.67
C GLU A 170 -12.42 -5.84 -10.72
N LYS A 171 -12.29 -6.43 -11.90
CA LYS A 171 -12.50 -7.88 -12.10
C LYS A 171 -11.48 -8.70 -11.31
N THR A 172 -10.21 -8.32 -11.32
CA THR A 172 -9.16 -9.05 -10.60
C THR A 172 -9.31 -8.90 -9.08
N ASN A 173 -9.58 -7.69 -8.59
CA ASN A 173 -9.72 -7.45 -7.16
C ASN A 173 -10.99 -8.04 -6.54
N LYS A 174 -12.06 -8.20 -7.32
CA LYS A 174 -13.27 -8.95 -6.88
C LYS A 174 -12.99 -10.41 -6.55
N ILE A 175 -11.90 -10.98 -7.09
CA ILE A 175 -11.48 -12.36 -6.81
C ILE A 175 -10.36 -12.37 -5.77
N MET A 176 -9.32 -11.57 -5.97
CA MET A 176 -8.12 -11.60 -5.12
C MET A 176 -8.41 -11.19 -3.68
N MET A 177 -9.20 -10.13 -3.46
CA MET A 177 -9.42 -9.63 -2.10
C MET A 177 -10.26 -10.56 -1.22
N PRO A 178 -11.42 -11.09 -1.64
CA PRO A 178 -12.12 -12.09 -0.85
C PRO A 178 -11.27 -13.33 -0.56
N LEU A 179 -10.51 -13.83 -1.53
CA LEU A 179 -9.63 -14.98 -1.33
C LEU A 179 -8.51 -14.66 -0.34
N PHE A 180 -7.91 -13.47 -0.40
CA PHE A 180 -6.94 -13.03 0.58
C PHE A 180 -7.47 -13.11 2.02
N PHE A 181 -8.66 -12.53 2.27
CA PHE A 181 -9.27 -12.57 3.61
C PHE A 181 -9.59 -13.99 4.07
N ILE A 182 -10.16 -14.82 3.19
CA ILE A 182 -10.49 -16.22 3.51
C ILE A 182 -9.22 -16.99 3.88
N ILE A 183 -8.16 -16.85 3.10
CA ILE A 183 -6.88 -17.54 3.34
C ILE A 183 -6.28 -17.09 4.68
N PHE A 184 -6.20 -15.79 4.93
CA PHE A 184 -5.65 -15.30 6.19
C PHE A 184 -6.49 -15.69 7.41
N LEU A 185 -7.81 -15.79 7.29
CA LEU A 185 -8.66 -16.33 8.35
C LEU A 185 -8.38 -17.81 8.62
N ILE A 186 -8.20 -18.63 7.57
CA ILE A 186 -7.81 -20.05 7.73
C ILE A 186 -6.46 -20.15 8.44
N LEU A 187 -5.48 -19.33 8.04
CA LEU A 187 -4.17 -19.29 8.70
C LEU A 187 -4.27 -18.83 10.16
N ALA A 188 -5.10 -17.83 10.46
CA ALA A 188 -5.30 -17.34 11.83
C ALA A 188 -5.90 -18.43 12.74
N VAL A 189 -6.90 -19.18 12.24
CA VAL A 189 -7.47 -20.33 12.96
C VAL A 189 -6.40 -21.40 13.19
N ARG A 190 -5.58 -21.71 12.18
CA ARG A 190 -4.49 -22.71 12.32
C ARG A 190 -3.46 -22.27 13.34
N VAL A 191 -3.03 -21.03 13.32
CA VAL A 191 -2.06 -20.48 14.29
C VAL A 191 -2.64 -20.48 15.70
N ALA A 192 -3.92 -20.15 15.88
CA ALA A 192 -4.57 -20.18 17.19
C ALA A 192 -4.56 -21.57 17.87
N MET A 193 -4.31 -22.64 17.10
CA MET A 193 -4.19 -24.01 17.60
C MET A 193 -2.75 -24.40 17.97
N LEU A 194 -1.76 -23.53 17.78
CA LEU A 194 -0.36 -23.80 18.15
C LEU A 194 -0.18 -23.63 19.67
N PRO A 195 0.74 -24.38 20.29
CA PRO A 195 1.06 -24.19 21.71
C PRO A 195 1.77 -22.85 21.92
N GLY A 196 1.55 -22.20 23.06
CA GLY A 196 2.25 -20.97 23.45
C GLY A 196 1.79 -19.66 22.79
N VAL A 197 0.79 -19.68 21.91
CA VAL A 197 0.30 -18.49 21.18
C VAL A 197 -0.36 -17.42 22.05
N SER A 198 -0.81 -17.80 23.26
CA SER A 198 -1.52 -16.89 24.17
C SER A 198 -0.71 -15.65 24.54
N GLU A 199 0.61 -15.77 24.66
CA GLU A 199 1.49 -14.63 24.93
C GLU A 199 1.54 -13.65 23.75
N GLY A 200 1.56 -14.14 22.52
CA GLY A 200 1.50 -13.34 21.31
C GLY A 200 0.18 -12.54 21.21
N TYR A 201 -0.95 -13.19 21.49
CA TYR A 201 -2.24 -12.48 21.56
C TYR A 201 -2.30 -11.45 22.67
N ARG A 202 -1.77 -11.80 23.86
CA ARG A 202 -1.69 -10.86 24.98
C ARG A 202 -0.82 -9.65 24.62
N PHE A 203 0.32 -9.87 23.98
CA PHE A 203 1.19 -8.80 23.50
C PHE A 203 0.48 -7.87 22.53
N MET A 204 -0.32 -8.40 21.59
CA MET A 204 -1.06 -7.62 20.61
C MET A 204 -2.17 -6.76 21.21
N PHE A 205 -2.88 -7.27 22.22
CA PHE A 205 -4.13 -6.64 22.68
C PHE A 205 -4.04 -6.04 24.09
N THR A 206 -2.92 -6.24 24.79
CA THR A 206 -2.73 -5.61 26.11
C THR A 206 -1.81 -4.39 25.97
N PRO A 207 -2.34 -3.16 26.02
CA PRO A 207 -1.53 -1.96 25.88
C PRO A 207 -0.56 -1.81 27.03
N ARG A 208 0.70 -1.62 26.72
CA ARG A 208 1.72 -1.15 27.69
C ARG A 208 1.66 0.37 27.72
N TRP A 209 0.93 0.94 28.67
CA TRP A 209 0.64 2.38 28.75
C TRP A 209 1.90 3.24 28.83
N GLU A 210 2.99 2.73 29.41
CA GLU A 210 4.27 3.43 29.45
C GLU A 210 4.86 3.68 28.06
N ALA A 211 4.59 2.80 27.11
CA ALA A 211 5.02 2.94 25.72
C ALA A 211 4.42 4.19 25.04
N LEU A 212 3.27 4.70 25.50
CA LEU A 212 2.68 5.94 24.99
C LEU A 212 3.52 7.19 25.28
N LYS A 213 4.47 7.10 26.22
CA LYS A 213 5.41 8.20 26.53
C LYS A 213 6.53 8.33 25.49
N ASP A 214 6.77 7.29 24.72
CA ASP A 214 7.75 7.30 23.65
C ASP A 214 7.14 7.93 22.38
N LEU A 215 7.61 9.11 22.03
CA LEU A 215 7.15 9.85 20.86
C LEU A 215 7.40 9.07 19.55
N MET A 216 8.44 8.24 19.50
CA MET A 216 8.76 7.47 18.31
C MET A 216 7.68 6.42 17.98
N ILE A 217 7.01 5.87 18.97
CA ILE A 217 5.88 4.95 18.74
C ILE A 217 4.73 5.66 17.99
N TRP A 218 4.45 6.93 18.35
CA TRP A 218 3.47 7.74 17.63
C TRP A 218 3.87 7.99 16.18
N ILE A 219 5.14 8.29 15.96
CA ILE A 219 5.70 8.53 14.61
C ILE A 219 5.62 7.25 13.76
N TRP A 220 6.04 6.11 14.32
CA TRP A 220 5.96 4.83 13.60
C TRP A 220 4.52 4.42 13.29
N ALA A 221 3.59 4.61 14.23
CA ALA A 221 2.17 4.29 14.02
C ALA A 221 1.52 5.22 12.99
N MET A 222 1.87 6.51 13.02
CA MET A 222 1.42 7.50 12.03
C MET A 222 1.95 7.16 10.63
N GLY A 223 3.23 6.88 10.50
CA GLY A 223 3.85 6.47 9.24
C GLY A 223 3.23 5.21 8.68
N GLN A 224 3.01 4.20 9.52
CA GLN A 224 2.34 2.96 9.12
C GLN A 224 0.91 3.24 8.61
N ALA A 225 0.15 4.12 9.25
CA ALA A 225 -1.20 4.47 8.81
C ALA A 225 -1.21 5.23 7.48
N PHE A 226 -0.26 6.14 7.25
CA PHE A 226 -0.08 6.83 5.98
C PHE A 226 0.23 5.86 4.85
N PHE A 227 1.20 4.97 5.09
CA PHE A 227 1.67 4.02 4.10
C PHE A 227 0.61 2.96 3.78
N SER A 228 -0.04 2.40 4.81
CA SER A 228 -1.09 1.38 4.65
C SER A 228 -2.27 1.90 3.83
N LEU A 229 -2.75 3.11 4.12
CA LEU A 229 -3.86 3.72 3.37
C LEU A 229 -3.45 4.28 2.01
N SER A 230 -2.18 4.13 1.61
CA SER A 230 -1.65 4.65 0.34
C SER A 230 -1.91 6.14 0.11
N VAL A 231 -1.93 6.94 1.18
CA VAL A 231 -2.15 8.40 1.11
C VAL A 231 -0.81 9.08 0.76
N THR A 232 -0.40 8.91 -0.48
CA THR A 232 0.94 9.29 -0.97
C THR A 232 0.96 10.52 -1.88
N GLY A 233 -0.20 11.16 -2.08
CA GLY A 233 -0.37 12.25 -3.05
C GLY A 233 -0.44 11.77 -4.50
N SER A 234 -0.64 10.47 -4.76
CA SER A 234 -0.66 9.91 -6.12
C SER A 234 -1.61 8.71 -6.30
N GLY A 235 -1.31 7.57 -5.69
CA GLY A 235 -1.97 6.30 -5.99
C GLY A 235 -3.49 6.32 -5.85
N MET A 236 -4.02 6.86 -4.77
CA MET A 236 -5.47 6.90 -4.54
C MET A 236 -6.20 7.92 -5.41
N ILE A 237 -5.49 8.90 -5.96
CA ILE A 237 -6.06 9.89 -6.89
C ILE A 237 -6.58 9.19 -8.16
N VAL A 238 -5.83 8.26 -8.73
CA VAL A 238 -6.26 7.56 -9.96
C VAL A 238 -7.52 6.73 -9.72
N TYR A 239 -7.65 6.10 -8.56
CA TYR A 239 -8.88 5.36 -8.23
C TYR A 239 -10.05 6.32 -8.00
N GLY A 240 -9.81 7.48 -7.40
CA GLY A 240 -10.79 8.55 -7.32
C GLY A 240 -11.29 9.01 -8.71
N ALA A 241 -10.41 9.06 -9.71
CA ALA A 241 -10.78 9.41 -11.09
C ALA A 241 -11.76 8.40 -11.73
N TYR A 242 -11.76 7.16 -11.23
CA TYR A 242 -12.66 6.09 -11.68
C TYR A 242 -13.92 5.94 -10.82
N LEU A 243 -14.05 6.73 -9.73
CA LEU A 243 -15.20 6.69 -8.85
C LEU A 243 -16.41 7.40 -9.47
N SER A 244 -17.59 6.76 -9.37
CA SER A 244 -18.84 7.37 -9.79
C SER A 244 -19.15 8.66 -9.04
N LYS A 245 -19.82 9.61 -9.70
CA LYS A 245 -20.24 10.87 -9.09
C LYS A 245 -21.33 10.70 -8.02
N ASP A 246 -22.02 9.58 -8.02
CA ASP A 246 -23.11 9.28 -7.08
C ASP A 246 -22.61 8.71 -5.74
N GLU A 247 -21.30 8.44 -5.63
CA GLU A 247 -20.71 7.84 -4.44
C GLU A 247 -20.20 8.88 -3.44
N ASP A 248 -20.45 8.63 -2.15
CA ASP A 248 -19.87 9.42 -1.05
C ASP A 248 -18.40 9.05 -0.84
N VAL A 249 -17.49 9.93 -1.23
CA VAL A 249 -16.04 9.69 -1.12
C VAL A 249 -15.58 9.40 0.31
N VAL A 250 -16.19 10.05 1.32
CA VAL A 250 -15.83 9.84 2.72
C VAL A 250 -16.28 8.47 3.19
N GLY A 251 -17.52 8.09 2.84
CA GLY A 251 -18.04 6.76 3.17
C GLY A 251 -17.24 5.64 2.53
N VAL A 252 -16.84 5.80 1.26
CA VAL A 252 -16.02 4.81 0.56
C VAL A 252 -14.61 4.73 1.15
N ALA A 253 -13.99 5.86 1.46
CA ALA A 253 -12.68 5.91 2.09
C ALA A 253 -12.66 5.22 3.46
N GLN A 254 -13.71 5.43 4.28
CA GLN A 254 -13.85 4.75 5.58
C GLN A 254 -14.01 3.24 5.43
N HIS A 255 -14.76 2.76 4.42
CA HIS A 255 -14.85 1.32 4.14
C HIS A 255 -13.50 0.75 3.68
N THR A 256 -12.79 1.47 2.80
CA THR A 256 -11.45 1.07 2.37
C THR A 256 -10.51 0.93 3.57
N ALA A 257 -10.46 1.95 4.44
CA ALA A 257 -9.61 1.94 5.62
C ALA A 257 -10.01 0.85 6.64
N LEU A 258 -11.31 0.57 6.80
CA LEU A 258 -11.79 -0.52 7.65
C LEU A 258 -11.27 -1.87 7.18
N PHE A 259 -11.43 -2.19 5.90
CA PHE A 259 -10.96 -3.47 5.35
C PHE A 259 -9.44 -3.55 5.32
N ASP A 260 -8.74 -2.45 5.04
CA ASP A 260 -7.28 -2.36 5.15
C ASP A 260 -6.80 -2.68 6.58
N THR A 261 -7.43 -2.07 7.58
CA THR A 261 -7.13 -2.32 8.99
C THR A 261 -7.44 -3.77 9.40
N ILE A 262 -8.56 -4.33 8.95
CA ILE A 262 -8.90 -5.73 9.20
C ILE A 262 -7.83 -6.63 8.59
N ALA A 263 -7.36 -6.36 7.37
CA ALA A 263 -6.29 -7.12 6.73
C ALA A 263 -4.99 -7.07 7.54
N ALA A 264 -4.58 -5.88 7.99
CA ALA A 264 -3.40 -5.70 8.82
C ALA A 264 -3.48 -6.47 10.15
N VAL A 265 -4.62 -6.35 10.84
CA VAL A 265 -4.84 -7.04 12.14
C VAL A 265 -4.90 -8.56 11.94
N VAL A 266 -5.59 -9.06 10.91
CA VAL A 266 -5.67 -10.51 10.64
C VAL A 266 -4.31 -11.07 10.24
N ALA A 267 -3.51 -10.33 9.47
CA ALA A 267 -2.12 -10.73 9.20
C ALA A 267 -1.27 -10.76 10.47
N ALA A 268 -1.41 -9.78 11.36
CA ALA A 268 -0.73 -9.77 12.63
C ALA A 268 -1.17 -10.93 13.56
N LEU A 269 -2.47 -11.32 13.54
CA LEU A 269 -3.00 -12.49 14.25
C LEU A 269 -2.40 -13.82 13.76
N VAL A 270 -1.89 -13.87 12.53
CA VAL A 270 -1.16 -15.02 12.01
C VAL A 270 0.31 -14.96 12.44
N ILE A 271 0.95 -13.83 12.23
CA ILE A 271 2.41 -13.71 12.29
C ILE A 271 2.91 -13.60 13.73
N ILE A 272 2.35 -12.71 14.54
CA ILE A 272 2.86 -12.44 15.88
C ILE A 272 2.71 -13.64 16.80
N PRO A 273 1.51 -14.26 16.97
CA PRO A 273 1.39 -15.41 17.83
C PRO A 273 2.22 -16.62 17.36
N ALA A 274 2.39 -16.78 16.03
CA ALA A 274 3.25 -17.82 15.50
C ALA A 274 4.73 -17.59 15.90
N CYS A 275 5.24 -16.37 15.78
CA CYS A 275 6.60 -16.03 16.23
C CYS A 275 6.77 -16.27 17.74
N PHE A 276 5.81 -15.86 18.56
CA PHE A 276 5.86 -16.11 20.02
C PHE A 276 5.85 -17.60 20.35
N SER A 277 5.04 -18.41 19.64
CA SER A 277 5.01 -19.87 19.82
C SER A 277 6.37 -20.54 19.59
N TYR A 278 7.17 -20.01 18.69
CA TYR A 278 8.49 -20.54 18.33
C TYR A 278 9.66 -19.74 18.91
N GLY A 279 9.42 -18.73 19.73
CA GLY A 279 10.46 -17.88 20.31
C GLY A 279 11.26 -17.09 19.27
N LEU A 280 10.64 -16.73 18.13
CA LEU A 280 11.28 -16.03 17.02
C LEU A 280 11.00 -14.53 17.07
N ASP A 281 11.93 -13.72 16.54
CA ASP A 281 11.80 -12.27 16.53
C ASP A 281 10.78 -11.82 15.49
N VAL A 282 9.77 -11.06 15.92
CA VAL A 282 8.77 -10.43 15.07
C VAL A 282 9.37 -9.22 14.31
N GLY A 283 10.41 -8.61 14.85
CA GLY A 283 11.10 -7.44 14.30
C GLY A 283 12.14 -7.74 13.21
N ALA A 284 12.19 -8.95 12.68
CA ALA A 284 13.26 -9.42 11.79
C ALA A 284 13.27 -8.80 10.36
N GLY A 285 12.43 -7.80 10.08
CA GLY A 285 12.37 -7.19 8.75
C GLY A 285 11.97 -8.18 7.63
N PRO A 286 12.60 -8.14 6.44
CA PRO A 286 12.29 -9.06 5.33
C PRO A 286 12.47 -10.55 5.69
N SER A 287 13.39 -10.86 6.61
CA SER A 287 13.61 -12.21 7.09
C SER A 287 12.36 -12.82 7.76
N LEU A 288 11.45 -11.99 8.25
CA LEU A 288 10.17 -12.47 8.80
C LEU A 288 9.39 -13.30 7.77
N LEU A 289 9.34 -12.87 6.52
CA LEU A 289 8.59 -13.54 5.45
C LEU A 289 9.33 -14.75 4.85
N PHE A 290 10.66 -14.66 4.76
CA PHE A 290 11.47 -15.60 3.97
C PHE A 290 12.34 -16.53 4.80
N VAL A 291 12.45 -16.27 6.10
CA VAL A 291 13.18 -17.16 7.04
C VAL A 291 12.25 -17.60 8.16
N THR A 292 11.71 -16.64 8.95
CA THR A 292 10.93 -16.95 10.15
C THR A 292 9.66 -17.76 9.84
N LEU A 293 8.82 -17.26 8.93
CA LEU A 293 7.58 -17.95 8.57
C LEU A 293 7.82 -19.31 7.90
N PRO A 294 8.73 -19.46 6.91
CA PRO A 294 9.08 -20.79 6.39
C PRO A 294 9.54 -21.76 7.44
N THR A 295 10.39 -21.35 8.40
CA THR A 295 10.84 -22.21 9.52
C THR A 295 9.65 -22.73 10.33
N ILE A 296 8.70 -21.87 10.68
CA ILE A 296 7.47 -22.28 11.37
C ILE A 296 6.65 -23.27 10.52
N LEU A 297 6.53 -22.97 9.22
CA LEU A 297 5.74 -23.77 8.30
C LEU A 297 6.35 -25.16 8.04
N GLN A 298 7.67 -25.28 8.11
CA GLN A 298 8.36 -26.59 8.01
C GLN A 298 8.03 -27.52 9.19
N ASP A 299 7.80 -26.94 10.37
CA ASP A 299 7.63 -27.70 11.62
C ASP A 299 6.17 -28.09 11.90
N ILE A 300 5.20 -27.44 11.27
CA ILE A 300 3.77 -27.71 11.53
C ILE A 300 3.18 -28.77 10.60
N PRO A 301 2.20 -29.58 11.08
CA PRO A 301 1.45 -30.50 10.23
C PRO A 301 0.82 -29.80 9.05
N MET A 302 0.93 -30.39 7.84
CA MET A 302 0.47 -29.82 6.58
C MET A 302 1.14 -28.48 6.20
N GLY A 303 2.33 -28.18 6.75
CA GLY A 303 3.00 -26.88 6.56
C GLY A 303 3.20 -26.51 5.11
N ARG A 304 3.45 -27.46 4.20
CA ARG A 304 3.52 -27.21 2.75
C ARG A 304 2.24 -26.60 2.20
N LEU A 305 1.07 -27.10 2.60
CA LEU A 305 -0.22 -26.55 2.18
C LEU A 305 -0.37 -25.12 2.71
N PHE A 306 -0.04 -24.90 3.99
CA PHE A 306 -0.11 -23.56 4.59
C PHE A 306 0.89 -22.58 3.99
N ALA A 307 2.08 -23.03 3.58
CA ALA A 307 3.03 -22.21 2.84
C ALA A 307 2.47 -21.77 1.46
N ILE A 308 1.91 -22.72 0.71
CA ILE A 308 1.29 -22.44 -0.60
C ILE A 308 0.18 -21.40 -0.46
N ILE A 309 -0.77 -21.59 0.46
CA ILE A 309 -1.90 -20.66 0.61
C ILE A 309 -1.44 -19.30 1.15
N LEU A 310 -0.46 -19.25 2.05
CA LEU A 310 0.12 -18.00 2.56
C LEU A 310 0.75 -17.18 1.43
N TYR A 311 1.69 -17.77 0.68
CA TYR A 311 2.35 -17.05 -0.40
C TYR A 311 1.41 -16.72 -1.56
N LEU A 312 0.38 -17.53 -1.81
CA LEU A 312 -0.67 -17.18 -2.77
C LEU A 312 -1.45 -15.94 -2.34
N ALA A 313 -1.84 -15.85 -1.07
CA ALA A 313 -2.51 -14.65 -0.54
C ALA A 313 -1.61 -13.42 -0.62
N MET A 314 -0.31 -13.57 -0.34
CA MET A 314 0.67 -12.50 -0.48
C MET A 314 0.87 -12.06 -1.93
N ILE A 315 0.81 -12.96 -2.91
CA ILE A 315 0.81 -12.61 -4.34
C ILE A 315 -0.42 -11.76 -4.68
N PHE A 316 -1.59 -12.12 -4.17
CA PHE A 316 -2.81 -11.31 -4.40
C PHE A 316 -2.66 -9.90 -3.84
N ALA A 317 -2.18 -9.75 -2.61
CA ALA A 317 -1.90 -8.46 -2.00
C ALA A 317 -0.81 -7.67 -2.76
N GLY A 318 0.26 -8.35 -3.18
CA GLY A 318 1.36 -7.73 -3.93
C GLY A 318 0.94 -7.22 -5.30
N VAL A 319 0.24 -8.05 -6.07
CA VAL A 319 -0.23 -7.70 -7.43
C VAL A 319 -1.26 -6.58 -7.38
N SER A 320 -2.21 -6.59 -6.43
CA SER A 320 -3.23 -5.54 -6.33
C SER A 320 -2.64 -4.18 -5.99
N SER A 321 -1.61 -4.12 -5.14
CA SER A 321 -0.88 -2.87 -4.86
C SER A 321 -0.06 -2.40 -6.07
N LEU A 322 0.63 -3.31 -6.77
CA LEU A 322 1.35 -2.98 -8.00
C LEU A 322 0.41 -2.46 -9.10
N GLN A 323 -0.82 -2.99 -9.19
CA GLN A 323 -1.84 -2.47 -10.12
C GLN A 323 -2.08 -0.98 -9.88
N ASN A 324 -2.24 -0.56 -8.64
CA ASN A 324 -2.45 0.86 -8.32
C ASN A 324 -1.25 1.72 -8.68
N MET A 325 -0.04 1.29 -8.31
CA MET A 325 1.19 2.04 -8.58
C MET A 325 1.41 2.24 -10.08
N PHE A 326 1.25 1.20 -10.88
CA PHE A 326 1.38 1.29 -12.33
C PHE A 326 0.22 2.07 -12.97
N GLU A 327 -1.01 1.92 -12.48
CA GLU A 327 -2.17 2.63 -13.02
C GLU A 327 -2.08 4.13 -12.78
N ALA A 328 -1.59 4.57 -11.61
CA ALA A 328 -1.35 5.97 -11.32
C ALA A 328 -0.42 6.63 -12.34
N VAL A 329 0.64 5.91 -12.73
CA VAL A 329 1.58 6.38 -13.75
C VAL A 329 0.97 6.30 -15.14
N ALA A 330 0.31 5.18 -15.48
CA ALA A 330 -0.27 4.96 -16.79
C ALA A 330 -1.33 6.01 -17.13
N GLU A 331 -2.29 6.25 -16.23
CA GLU A 331 -3.35 7.25 -16.47
C GLU A 331 -2.79 8.67 -16.56
N SER A 332 -1.81 9.01 -15.69
CA SER A 332 -1.16 10.32 -15.72
C SER A 332 -0.40 10.57 -17.04
N LEU A 333 0.29 9.55 -17.57
CA LEU A 333 0.99 9.63 -18.86
C LEU A 333 0.01 9.74 -20.02
N LEU A 334 -1.08 8.95 -20.02
CA LEU A 334 -2.13 9.02 -21.04
C LEU A 334 -2.82 10.39 -21.06
N HIS A 335 -3.05 11.00 -19.87
CA HIS A 335 -3.57 12.34 -19.77
C HIS A 335 -2.60 13.38 -20.33
N LYS A 336 -1.32 13.30 -19.97
CA LYS A 336 -0.30 14.28 -20.39
C LYS A 336 0.08 14.15 -21.85
N PHE A 337 0.09 12.93 -22.38
CA PHE A 337 0.50 12.58 -23.73
C PHE A 337 -0.63 11.85 -24.48
N PRO A 338 -1.68 12.56 -24.95
CA PRO A 338 -2.88 11.95 -25.54
C PRO A 338 -2.63 11.15 -26.84
N LYS A 339 -1.42 11.29 -27.43
CA LYS A 339 -1.02 10.53 -28.62
C LYS A 339 -0.53 9.11 -28.28
N LEU A 340 -0.20 8.84 -27.02
CA LEU A 340 0.24 7.50 -26.59
C LEU A 340 -0.98 6.58 -26.44
N SER A 341 -0.86 5.37 -26.96
CA SER A 341 -1.84 4.32 -26.68
C SER A 341 -1.58 3.71 -25.29
N ARG A 342 -2.63 3.17 -24.67
CA ARG A 342 -2.48 2.45 -23.39
C ARG A 342 -1.47 1.32 -23.48
N THR A 343 -1.49 0.54 -24.55
CA THR A 343 -0.53 -0.54 -24.80
C THR A 343 0.91 -0.02 -24.83
N ALA A 344 1.15 1.12 -25.49
CA ALA A 344 2.49 1.70 -25.54
C ALA A 344 2.96 2.15 -24.15
N VAL A 345 2.08 2.77 -23.33
CA VAL A 345 2.41 3.19 -21.97
C VAL A 345 2.72 1.97 -21.09
N LEU A 346 1.90 0.90 -21.15
CA LEU A 346 2.16 -0.32 -20.39
C LEU A 346 3.47 -1.00 -20.83
N ALA A 347 3.79 -1.00 -22.14
CA ALA A 347 5.07 -1.51 -22.64
C ALA A 347 6.27 -0.69 -22.11
N ILE A 348 6.15 0.64 -22.08
CA ILE A 348 7.18 1.52 -21.49
C ILE A 348 7.37 1.19 -20.01
N LEU A 349 6.28 1.06 -19.24
CA LEU A 349 6.35 0.70 -17.83
C LEU A 349 6.98 -0.69 -17.62
N CYS A 350 6.67 -1.66 -18.49
CA CYS A 350 7.28 -2.98 -18.46
C CYS A 350 8.81 -2.89 -18.64
N VAL A 351 9.26 -2.19 -19.68
CA VAL A 351 10.69 -2.03 -19.97
C VAL A 351 11.42 -1.30 -18.84
N LEU A 352 10.81 -0.23 -18.31
CA LEU A 352 11.40 0.53 -17.19
C LEU A 352 11.46 -0.32 -15.91
N CYS A 353 10.37 -1.01 -15.56
CA CYS A 353 10.31 -1.80 -14.34
C CYS A 353 11.27 -3.00 -14.39
N LEU A 354 11.32 -3.73 -15.49
CA LEU A 354 12.28 -4.82 -15.67
C LEU A 354 13.72 -4.30 -15.79
N GLY A 355 13.94 -3.26 -16.60
CA GLY A 355 15.27 -2.71 -16.83
C GLY A 355 15.92 -2.17 -15.56
N ILE A 356 15.16 -1.51 -14.66
CA ILE A 356 15.68 -0.99 -13.40
C ILE A 356 15.57 -2.05 -12.29
N GLY A 357 14.45 -2.77 -12.22
CA GLY A 357 14.17 -3.74 -11.17
C GLY A 357 15.12 -4.92 -11.12
N ILE A 358 15.56 -5.43 -12.29
CA ILE A 358 16.52 -6.52 -12.39
C ILE A 358 17.85 -6.19 -11.68
N PHE A 359 18.31 -4.93 -11.77
CA PHE A 359 19.52 -4.51 -11.05
C PHE A 359 19.32 -4.36 -9.54
N MET A 360 18.07 -4.26 -9.09
CA MET A 360 17.70 -4.14 -7.67
C MET A 360 17.34 -5.49 -7.03
N GLU A 361 17.36 -6.60 -7.79
CA GLU A 361 17.06 -7.92 -7.22
C GLU A 361 17.92 -8.29 -6.00
N PRO A 362 19.25 -8.00 -5.96
CA PRO A 362 19.99 -8.23 -4.71
C PRO A 362 19.48 -7.35 -3.57
N ILE A 363 19.21 -7.98 -2.41
CA ILE A 363 18.66 -7.31 -1.21
C ILE A 363 19.55 -6.14 -0.75
N SER A 364 20.85 -6.24 -0.98
CA SER A 364 21.84 -5.19 -0.69
C SER A 364 21.68 -3.93 -1.55
N LYS A 365 21.04 -4.03 -2.71
CA LYS A 365 20.69 -2.90 -3.57
C LYS A 365 19.25 -2.47 -3.38
N TRP A 366 18.37 -3.44 -3.10
CA TRP A 366 16.95 -3.19 -2.83
C TRP A 366 16.73 -2.32 -1.59
N GLY A 367 17.41 -2.63 -0.48
CA GLY A 367 17.30 -1.87 0.77
C GLY A 367 17.56 -0.38 0.58
N PRO A 368 18.75 0.04 0.12
CA PRO A 368 19.07 1.45 -0.12
C PRO A 368 18.12 2.15 -1.10
N TRP A 369 17.60 1.43 -2.11
CA TRP A 369 16.58 1.98 -3.01
C TRP A 369 15.27 2.25 -2.27
N MET A 370 14.79 1.30 -1.48
CA MET A 370 13.56 1.47 -0.71
C MET A 370 13.71 2.57 0.34
N ASP A 371 14.87 2.68 0.98
CA ASP A 371 15.16 3.78 1.91
C ASP A 371 15.11 5.14 1.19
N LEU A 372 15.73 5.27 0.02
CA LEU A 372 15.63 6.49 -0.78
C LEU A 372 14.18 6.87 -1.07
N VAL A 373 13.37 5.91 -1.47
CA VAL A 373 11.97 6.15 -1.84
C VAL A 373 11.13 6.46 -0.61
N SER A 374 11.26 5.68 0.46
CA SER A 374 10.41 5.77 1.65
C SER A 374 10.77 6.93 2.57
N ILE A 375 12.06 7.31 2.64
CA ILE A 375 12.54 8.42 3.48
C ILE A 375 12.32 9.77 2.79
N TYR A 376 12.58 9.85 1.47
CA TYR A 376 12.63 11.15 0.80
C TYR A 376 11.44 11.36 -0.15
N ILE A 377 11.18 10.45 -1.08
CA ILE A 377 10.25 10.73 -2.18
C ILE A 377 8.79 10.67 -1.71
N ILE A 378 8.41 9.60 -1.03
CA ILE A 378 7.02 9.37 -0.61
C ILE A 378 6.54 10.40 0.42
N PRO A 379 7.29 10.71 1.51
CA PRO A 379 6.83 11.69 2.49
C PRO A 379 6.71 13.10 1.90
N ILE A 380 7.63 13.50 1.02
CA ILE A 380 7.52 14.79 0.31
C ILE A 380 6.30 14.80 -0.61
N GLY A 381 6.06 13.71 -1.37
CA GLY A 381 4.90 13.59 -2.25
C GLY A 381 3.57 13.66 -1.50
N ALA A 382 3.44 12.92 -0.40
CA ALA A 382 2.26 12.94 0.47
C ALA A 382 1.99 14.33 1.06
N THR A 383 3.03 14.99 1.56
CA THR A 383 2.95 16.34 2.12
C THR A 383 2.57 17.36 1.06
N LEU A 384 3.14 17.25 -0.14
CA LEU A 384 2.81 18.10 -1.28
C LEU A 384 1.34 17.95 -1.68
N GLY A 385 0.80 16.73 -1.68
CA GLY A 385 -0.62 16.46 -1.87
C GLY A 385 -1.46 17.15 -0.81
N ALA A 386 -1.18 16.87 0.45
CA ALA A 386 -1.91 17.45 1.58
C ALA A 386 -1.96 19.00 1.53
N ILE A 387 -0.83 19.65 1.27
CA ILE A 387 -0.75 21.10 1.10
C ILE A 387 -1.54 21.56 -0.13
N SER A 388 -1.44 20.85 -1.24
CA SER A 388 -2.14 21.21 -2.49
C SER A 388 -3.65 21.25 -2.32
N TRP A 389 -4.21 20.27 -1.58
CA TRP A 389 -5.67 20.19 -1.38
C TRP A 389 -6.17 21.22 -0.35
N PHE A 390 -5.49 21.37 0.80
CA PHE A 390 -6.02 22.13 1.93
C PHE A 390 -5.50 23.57 2.03
N TYR A 391 -4.39 23.92 1.36
CA TYR A 391 -3.83 25.28 1.41
C TYR A 391 -3.83 25.99 0.05
N VAL A 392 -3.60 25.26 -1.05
CA VAL A 392 -3.54 25.86 -2.37
C VAL A 392 -4.91 25.91 -3.03
N MET A 393 -5.63 24.78 -3.10
CA MET A 393 -6.97 24.75 -3.66
C MET A 393 -7.93 25.65 -2.88
N LYS A 394 -8.88 26.28 -3.57
CA LYS A 394 -9.91 27.06 -2.88
C LYS A 394 -10.82 26.15 -2.08
N LYS A 395 -11.14 26.57 -0.84
CA LYS A 395 -11.94 25.80 0.13
C LYS A 395 -13.28 25.35 -0.48
N ASP A 396 -13.98 26.26 -1.14
CA ASP A 396 -15.32 25.98 -1.65
C ASP A 396 -15.28 24.94 -2.78
N GLU A 397 -14.24 24.96 -3.61
CA GLU A 397 -14.04 23.97 -4.67
C GLU A 397 -13.67 22.59 -4.12
N LEU A 398 -12.83 22.53 -3.06
CA LEU A 398 -12.53 21.28 -2.39
C LEU A 398 -13.77 20.69 -1.71
N LEU A 399 -14.54 21.52 -1.00
CA LEU A 399 -15.78 21.08 -0.36
C LEU A 399 -16.82 20.64 -1.40
N ALA A 400 -16.97 21.33 -2.52
CA ALA A 400 -17.82 20.89 -3.61
C ALA A 400 -17.39 19.54 -4.19
N ALA A 401 -16.08 19.32 -4.38
CA ALA A 401 -15.55 18.06 -4.87
C ALA A 401 -15.81 16.90 -3.90
N VAL A 402 -15.63 17.10 -2.60
CA VAL A 402 -15.88 16.10 -1.56
C VAL A 402 -17.37 15.80 -1.40
N ASN A 403 -18.23 16.82 -1.48
CA ASN A 403 -19.68 16.68 -1.30
C ASN A 403 -20.41 16.13 -2.54
N THR A 404 -19.74 16.03 -3.69
CA THR A 404 -20.33 15.38 -4.85
C THR A 404 -20.71 13.93 -4.50
N GLY A 405 -21.99 13.55 -4.66
CA GLY A 405 -22.53 12.23 -4.31
C GLY A 405 -22.68 11.96 -2.80
N SER A 406 -22.37 12.94 -1.94
CA SER A 406 -22.47 12.78 -0.50
C SER A 406 -23.89 12.92 0.00
N LYS A 407 -24.35 11.98 0.84
CA LYS A 407 -25.64 12.08 1.53
C LYS A 407 -25.61 13.03 2.73
N LYS A 408 -24.42 13.30 3.26
CA LYS A 408 -24.20 14.17 4.41
C LYS A 408 -23.15 15.20 4.05
N GLU A 409 -23.54 16.45 3.99
CA GLU A 409 -22.63 17.55 3.64
C GLU A 409 -21.47 17.67 4.63
N ARG A 410 -20.26 17.78 4.08
CA ARG A 410 -19.05 18.11 4.81
C ARG A 410 -18.86 19.61 4.75
N GLY A 411 -18.76 20.24 5.90
CA GLY A 411 -18.62 21.68 6.03
C GLY A 411 -17.25 22.12 6.52
N ALA A 412 -17.22 23.29 7.17
CA ALA A 412 -16.01 23.91 7.67
C ALA A 412 -15.23 23.00 8.67
N LEU A 413 -15.93 22.19 9.47
CA LEU A 413 -15.25 21.27 10.41
C LEU A 413 -14.36 20.27 9.68
N TRP A 414 -14.87 19.61 8.64
CA TRP A 414 -14.10 18.66 7.85
C TRP A 414 -12.88 19.32 7.20
N TYR A 415 -13.06 20.50 6.62
CA TYR A 415 -11.99 21.28 6.03
C TYR A 415 -10.93 21.68 7.06
N ASN A 416 -11.36 22.13 8.25
CA ASN A 416 -10.44 22.55 9.31
C ASN A 416 -9.66 21.36 9.89
N VAL A 417 -10.26 20.18 10.04
CA VAL A 417 -9.53 18.96 10.42
C VAL A 417 -8.47 18.64 9.36
N GLY A 418 -8.79 18.75 8.07
CA GLY A 418 -7.81 18.59 7.02
C GLY A 418 -6.66 19.60 7.11
N ARG A 419 -7.00 20.87 7.25
CA ARG A 419 -6.02 21.97 7.24
C ARG A 419 -5.14 22.02 8.49
N PHE A 420 -5.72 21.80 9.68
CA PHE A 420 -5.05 22.03 10.95
C PHE A 420 -4.63 20.76 11.70
N VAL A 421 -5.08 19.59 11.27
CA VAL A 421 -4.67 18.31 11.86
C VAL A 421 -3.93 17.48 10.80
N TYR A 422 -4.59 17.12 9.70
CA TYR A 422 -4.00 16.21 8.70
C TYR A 422 -2.74 16.79 8.03
N VAL A 423 -2.76 18.05 7.56
CA VAL A 423 -1.57 18.65 6.91
C VAL A 423 -0.39 18.80 7.88
N PRO A 424 -0.56 19.33 9.12
CA PRO A 424 0.53 19.32 10.08
C PRO A 424 1.09 17.94 10.39
N LEU A 425 0.26 16.89 10.50
CA LEU A 425 0.73 15.52 10.70
C LEU A 425 1.56 15.04 9.51
N ALA A 426 1.14 15.32 8.27
CA ALA A 426 1.91 14.99 7.07
C ALA A 426 3.27 15.72 7.05
N VAL A 427 3.29 17.01 7.42
CA VAL A 427 4.53 17.80 7.51
C VAL A 427 5.46 17.25 8.60
N ILE A 428 4.92 16.94 9.77
CA ILE A 428 5.72 16.34 10.87
C ILE A 428 6.33 15.02 10.41
N LEU A 429 5.54 14.14 9.79
CA LEU A 429 6.02 12.86 9.29
C LEU A 429 7.14 13.05 8.25
N CYS A 430 6.95 13.98 7.31
CA CYS A 430 7.95 14.32 6.31
C CYS A 430 9.24 14.84 6.95
N CYS A 431 9.13 15.77 7.91
CA CYS A 431 10.30 16.29 8.63
C CYS A 431 11.04 15.18 9.39
N VAL A 432 10.32 14.31 10.10
CA VAL A 432 10.95 13.18 10.81
C VAL A 432 11.63 12.23 9.84
N ALA A 433 10.97 11.88 8.74
CA ALA A 433 11.57 11.03 7.69
C ALA A 433 12.91 11.64 7.22
N LEU A 434 12.89 12.90 6.83
CA LEU A 434 14.05 13.58 6.24
C LEU A 434 15.19 13.83 7.22
N PHE A 435 14.89 14.29 8.44
CA PHE A 435 15.94 14.72 9.39
C PHE A 435 16.43 13.58 10.29
N MET A 436 15.61 12.57 10.55
CA MET A 436 15.99 11.42 11.36
C MET A 436 16.31 10.18 10.51
N HIS A 437 16.21 10.28 9.17
CA HIS A 437 16.44 9.19 8.22
C HIS A 437 15.60 7.93 8.52
N VAL A 438 14.31 8.13 8.84
CA VAL A 438 13.39 7.07 9.21
C VAL A 438 12.55 6.66 7.99
N ALA A 439 12.65 5.39 7.58
CA ALA A 439 11.80 4.79 6.54
C ALA A 439 10.47 4.29 7.17
N PHE A 440 9.35 4.70 6.62
CA PHE A 440 8.02 4.33 7.11
C PHE A 440 7.39 3.19 6.31
#